data_28c393114312a4d1e67b8f7dc8338c13
#
_entry.id   28c393114312a4d1e67b8f7dc8338c13
#
_cell.length_a   1.000
_cell.length_b   1.000
_cell.length_c   1.000
_cell.angle_alpha   90.00
_cell.angle_beta   90.00
_cell.angle_gamma   90.00
#
_symmetry.space_group_name_H-M   'P 1'
#
loop_
_entity.id
_entity.type
_entity.pdbx_description
1 polymer ?
#
loop_
_entity_poly.entity_id
_entity_poly.type
_entity_poly.pdbx_seq_one_letter_code
_entity_poly.pdbx_strand_id
1 'polypeptide(L)'
;MKKNLLKIASLALAATAIVGFAACGETEAKYVAKPITGIEVEEYGFAVGKNSTNKTAILTAMNEVISTADLSAVVAYYTSVAADETPSVTLEFANLDDNTGGTLNVYTCSGFEPYEFVVSEEVVGVDMYLMELVAEKLNMKLSVTDMEFAGICGKVATEDNAVGAAGITINDERKETIDFSNPYYSSVQYIISKDSEALTSLESLAGKKIGVQKGTTGALMVEEAIASGVLKDTGAEMVEYATGAVAYVAMKSGKIDYVVIDELPAKALVKGN
;
A
#
# COMPACT_ATOMS: atom_id res chain seq x y z
N MET A 1 -5.04 28.60 -0.53
CA MET A 1 -3.70 28.79 -1.17
C MET A 1 -3.76 28.09 -2.51
N LYS A 2 -3.42 28.75 -3.60
CA LYS A 2 -3.53 28.18 -4.95
C LYS A 2 -2.60 26.96 -5.05
N LYS A 3 -3.16 25.75 -5.21
CA LYS A 3 -2.39 24.54 -5.55
C LYS A 3 -1.73 24.81 -6.91
N ASN A 4 -0.42 25.02 -6.90
CA ASN A 4 0.35 25.07 -8.13
C ASN A 4 0.40 23.66 -8.68
N LEU A 5 -0.25 23.45 -9.83
CA LEU A 5 -0.05 22.28 -10.64
C LEU A 5 1.45 21.98 -10.74
N LEU A 6 1.83 20.76 -10.46
CA LEU A 6 3.18 20.24 -10.59
C LEU A 6 3.76 20.65 -11.96
N LYS A 7 4.63 21.66 -11.96
CA LYS A 7 5.58 21.83 -13.06
C LYS A 7 6.73 20.89 -12.76
N ILE A 8 6.73 19.73 -13.39
CA ILE A 8 7.89 18.83 -13.43
C ILE A 8 9.03 19.62 -14.08
N ALA A 9 9.91 20.15 -13.27
CA ALA A 9 11.16 20.73 -13.74
C ALA A 9 12.15 19.60 -13.93
N SER A 10 12.41 19.24 -15.16
CA SER A 10 13.51 18.35 -15.56
C SER A 10 14.84 18.93 -15.08
N LEU A 11 15.38 18.38 -14.00
CA LEU A 11 16.73 18.70 -13.52
C LEU A 11 17.71 17.88 -14.36
N ALA A 12 18.38 18.56 -15.30
CA ALA A 12 19.48 17.96 -16.04
C ALA A 12 20.67 17.72 -15.09
N LEU A 13 20.94 16.47 -14.77
CA LEU A 13 22.12 16.08 -13.99
C LEU A 13 23.36 16.16 -14.90
N ALA A 14 24.29 17.04 -14.54
CA ALA A 14 25.58 17.14 -15.18
C ALA A 14 26.41 15.87 -14.93
N ALA A 15 26.80 15.21 -16.00
CA ALA A 15 27.69 14.05 -15.98
C ALA A 15 29.10 14.45 -15.51
N THR A 16 29.50 14.05 -14.32
CA THR A 16 30.89 14.00 -13.90
C THR A 16 31.46 12.62 -14.26
N ALA A 17 32.42 12.61 -15.13
CA ALA A 17 33.18 11.44 -15.53
C ALA A 17 33.93 10.86 -14.30
N ILE A 18 33.56 9.66 -13.88
CA ILE A 18 34.34 8.85 -12.93
C ILE A 18 35.14 7.82 -13.72
N VAL A 19 36.42 7.92 -13.53
CA VAL A 19 37.51 7.05 -14.07
C VAL A 19 37.23 5.60 -13.66
N GLY A 20 37.33 4.69 -14.65
CA GLY A 20 37.00 3.29 -14.50
C GLY A 20 37.79 2.54 -13.43
N PHE A 21 37.05 1.86 -12.59
CA PHE A 21 37.45 0.58 -12.01
C PHE A 21 36.75 -0.52 -12.79
N ALA A 22 37.54 -1.40 -13.42
CA ALA A 22 37.05 -2.63 -13.99
C ALA A 22 36.56 -3.53 -12.85
N ALA A 23 35.29 -3.40 -12.46
CA ALA A 23 34.62 -4.38 -11.65
C ALA A 23 34.13 -5.49 -12.58
N CYS A 24 34.44 -6.72 -12.28
CA CYS A 24 33.83 -7.92 -12.84
C CYS A 24 32.30 -7.68 -12.91
N GLY A 25 31.74 -7.82 -14.11
CA GLY A 25 30.31 -7.63 -14.33
C GLY A 25 29.52 -8.73 -13.62
N GLU A 26 29.14 -8.48 -12.36
CA GLU A 26 27.95 -9.10 -11.79
C GLU A 26 26.77 -8.39 -12.47
N THR A 27 26.07 -9.11 -13.34
CA THR A 27 24.74 -8.67 -13.81
C THR A 27 23.90 -8.50 -12.59
N GLU A 28 23.40 -7.28 -12.33
CA GLU A 28 22.47 -7.02 -11.23
C GLU A 28 21.33 -8.04 -11.29
N ALA A 29 21.05 -8.68 -10.15
CA ALA A 29 20.00 -9.68 -10.07
C ALA A 29 18.66 -9.00 -10.39
N LYS A 30 17.96 -9.53 -11.40
CA LYS A 30 16.60 -9.11 -11.70
C LYS A 30 15.63 -9.75 -10.70
N TYR A 31 14.63 -9.00 -10.31
CA TYR A 31 13.57 -9.44 -9.40
C TYR A 31 12.23 -9.42 -10.11
N VAL A 32 11.37 -10.37 -9.74
CA VAL A 32 10.01 -10.50 -10.29
C VAL A 32 9.01 -10.68 -9.15
N ALA A 33 7.80 -10.23 -9.38
CA ALA A 33 6.66 -10.44 -8.52
C ALA A 33 5.70 -11.43 -9.18
N LYS A 34 5.32 -12.49 -8.49
CA LYS A 34 4.39 -13.53 -8.97
C LYS A 34 3.28 -13.78 -7.95
N PRO A 35 2.04 -13.99 -8.41
CA PRO A 35 0.93 -14.30 -7.52
C PRO A 35 1.15 -15.62 -6.81
N ILE A 36 0.76 -15.69 -5.54
CA ILE A 36 0.64 -16.96 -4.83
C ILE A 36 -0.62 -17.66 -5.31
N THR A 37 -0.46 -18.89 -5.77
CA THR A 37 -1.59 -19.70 -6.27
C THR A 37 -2.29 -20.44 -5.13
N GLY A 38 -3.61 -20.62 -5.25
CA GLY A 38 -4.40 -21.39 -4.29
C GLY A 38 -4.78 -20.65 -3.01
N ILE A 39 -4.60 -19.34 -2.98
CA ILE A 39 -5.05 -18.45 -1.88
C ILE A 39 -6.31 -17.69 -2.27
N GLU A 40 -7.01 -17.17 -1.27
CA GLU A 40 -8.22 -16.37 -1.48
C GLU A 40 -7.86 -14.94 -1.95
N VAL A 41 -8.81 -14.33 -2.65
CA VAL A 41 -8.76 -12.92 -3.03
C VAL A 41 -9.09 -12.08 -1.80
N GLU A 42 -8.32 -11.02 -1.58
CA GLU A 42 -8.53 -10.06 -0.52
C GLU A 42 -9.29 -8.84 -1.05
N GLU A 43 -10.13 -8.24 -0.23
CA GLU A 43 -10.87 -7.02 -0.55
C GLU A 43 -10.43 -5.88 0.37
N TYR A 44 -10.05 -4.73 -0.20
CA TYR A 44 -9.71 -3.55 0.58
C TYR A 44 -10.92 -2.68 0.85
N GLY A 45 -11.03 -2.20 2.09
CA GLY A 45 -12.02 -1.23 2.52
C GLY A 45 -11.43 -0.17 3.44
N PHE A 46 -12.08 0.97 3.52
CA PHE A 46 -11.73 2.02 4.46
C PHE A 46 -12.31 1.70 5.84
N ALA A 47 -11.48 1.84 6.86
CA ALA A 47 -11.84 1.52 8.24
C ALA A 47 -12.39 2.75 8.99
N VAL A 48 -13.40 2.57 9.83
CA VAL A 48 -13.94 3.59 10.74
C VAL A 48 -14.26 2.99 12.09
N GLY A 49 -14.03 3.75 13.18
CA GLY A 49 -14.29 3.27 14.54
C GLY A 49 -15.77 2.98 14.79
N LYS A 50 -16.08 1.83 15.41
CA LYS A 50 -17.47 1.43 15.73
C LYS A 50 -18.23 2.45 16.56
N ASN A 51 -17.53 3.16 17.44
CA ASN A 51 -18.09 4.13 18.35
C ASN A 51 -17.93 5.59 17.91
N SER A 52 -17.40 5.83 16.69
CA SER A 52 -17.25 7.19 16.15
C SER A 52 -18.62 7.86 16.02
N THR A 53 -18.74 9.08 16.50
CA THR A 53 -19.98 9.87 16.51
C THR A 53 -20.55 10.06 15.11
N ASN A 54 -19.70 10.27 14.10
CA ASN A 54 -20.08 10.50 12.70
C ASN A 54 -19.97 9.24 11.82
N LYS A 55 -19.82 8.06 12.43
CA LYS A 55 -19.60 6.79 11.69
C LYS A 55 -20.56 6.60 10.52
N THR A 56 -21.86 6.75 10.76
CA THR A 56 -22.88 6.52 9.72
C THR A 56 -22.71 7.48 8.54
N ALA A 57 -22.45 8.76 8.81
CA ALA A 57 -22.24 9.76 7.76
C ALA A 57 -20.94 9.45 6.98
N ILE A 58 -19.86 9.09 7.68
CA ILE A 58 -18.57 8.74 7.07
C ILE A 58 -18.72 7.48 6.19
N LEU A 59 -19.33 6.40 6.69
CA LEU A 59 -19.58 5.19 5.90
C LEU A 59 -20.46 5.45 4.68
N THR A 60 -21.51 6.27 4.83
CA THR A 60 -22.36 6.64 3.70
C THR A 60 -21.57 7.39 2.63
N ALA A 61 -20.77 8.40 3.03
CA ALA A 61 -19.96 9.17 2.09
C ALA A 61 -18.90 8.30 1.39
N MET A 62 -18.22 7.42 2.13
CA MET A 62 -17.27 6.45 1.55
C MET A 62 -17.94 5.56 0.50
N ASN A 63 -19.08 4.95 0.84
CA ASN A 63 -19.76 4.02 -0.06
C ASN A 63 -20.30 4.73 -1.30
N GLU A 64 -20.77 5.97 -1.18
CA GLU A 64 -21.19 6.77 -2.31
C GLU A 64 -19.99 7.14 -3.22
N VAL A 65 -18.85 7.54 -2.64
CA VAL A 65 -17.62 7.82 -3.41
C VAL A 65 -17.16 6.56 -4.13
N ILE A 66 -17.08 5.42 -3.44
CA ILE A 66 -16.68 4.14 -4.05
C ILE A 66 -17.62 3.76 -5.21
N SER A 67 -18.93 4.00 -5.06
CA SER A 67 -19.90 3.63 -6.09
C SER A 67 -19.92 4.55 -7.31
N THR A 68 -19.39 5.77 -7.20
CA THR A 68 -19.43 6.80 -8.26
C THR A 68 -18.09 7.08 -8.90
N ALA A 69 -16.97 6.81 -8.19
CA ALA A 69 -15.64 7.01 -8.73
C ALA A 69 -15.30 5.96 -9.80
N ASP A 70 -14.61 6.39 -10.86
CA ASP A 70 -13.96 5.46 -11.79
C ASP A 70 -12.67 4.93 -11.14
N LEU A 71 -12.81 3.89 -10.32
CA LEU A 71 -11.70 3.28 -9.58
C LEU A 71 -10.58 2.80 -10.51
N SER A 72 -10.92 2.35 -11.73
CA SER A 72 -9.93 1.91 -12.71
C SER A 72 -9.08 3.07 -13.20
N ALA A 73 -9.70 4.22 -13.47
CA ALA A 73 -9.01 5.45 -13.85
C ALA A 73 -8.14 5.98 -12.70
N VAL A 74 -8.63 5.93 -11.46
CA VAL A 74 -7.89 6.37 -10.27
C VAL A 74 -6.63 5.51 -10.07
N VAL A 75 -6.76 4.18 -10.12
CA VAL A 75 -5.62 3.24 -10.01
C VAL A 75 -4.63 3.47 -11.15
N ALA A 76 -5.09 3.62 -12.40
CA ALA A 76 -4.22 3.87 -13.54
C ALA A 76 -3.45 5.19 -13.40
N TYR A 77 -4.12 6.25 -12.93
CA TYR A 77 -3.50 7.55 -12.67
C TYR A 77 -2.34 7.43 -11.68
N TYR A 78 -2.61 6.88 -10.49
CA TYR A 78 -1.60 6.80 -9.44
C TYR A 78 -0.52 5.74 -9.70
N THR A 79 -0.82 4.71 -10.49
CA THR A 79 0.22 3.78 -10.98
C THR A 79 1.22 4.49 -11.89
N SER A 80 0.75 5.43 -12.72
CA SER A 80 1.64 6.26 -13.55
C SER A 80 2.45 7.24 -12.69
N VAL A 81 1.80 7.91 -11.72
CA VAL A 81 2.48 8.84 -10.79
C VAL A 81 3.56 8.12 -9.99
N ALA A 82 3.25 6.94 -9.42
CA ALA A 82 4.21 6.13 -8.67
C ALA A 82 5.41 5.67 -9.52
N ALA A 83 5.22 5.57 -10.83
CA ALA A 83 6.27 5.21 -11.79
C ALA A 83 7.06 6.41 -12.34
N ASP A 84 6.80 7.62 -11.84
CA ASP A 84 7.33 8.89 -12.41
C ASP A 84 6.98 9.07 -13.90
N GLU A 85 5.80 8.59 -14.29
CA GLU A 85 5.26 8.69 -15.64
C GLU A 85 4.11 9.70 -15.69
N THR A 86 3.90 10.35 -16.84
CA THR A 86 2.73 11.23 -17.04
C THR A 86 1.47 10.38 -17.14
N PRO A 87 0.46 10.60 -16.27
CA PRO A 87 -0.80 9.87 -16.37
C PRO A 87 -1.50 10.10 -17.71
N SER A 88 -2.05 9.05 -18.29
CA SER A 88 -2.84 9.12 -19.54
C SER A 88 -4.31 9.44 -19.28
N VAL A 89 -4.75 9.42 -18.04
CA VAL A 89 -6.09 9.77 -17.58
C VAL A 89 -6.06 11.07 -16.79
N THR A 90 -7.18 11.78 -16.74
CA THR A 90 -7.33 13.00 -15.95
C THR A 90 -8.31 12.74 -14.81
N LEU A 91 -7.99 13.18 -13.60
CA LEU A 91 -8.86 13.13 -12.44
C LEU A 91 -9.34 14.56 -12.07
N GLU A 92 -10.56 14.63 -11.54
CA GLU A 92 -11.07 15.85 -10.92
C GLU A 92 -10.78 15.76 -9.42
N PHE A 93 -10.02 16.74 -8.91
CA PHE A 93 -9.63 16.77 -7.49
C PHE A 93 -10.62 17.58 -6.67
N ALA A 94 -10.86 17.14 -5.45
CA ALA A 94 -11.70 17.82 -4.48
C ALA A 94 -11.17 19.23 -4.15
N ASN A 95 -12.08 20.15 -3.84
CA ASN A 95 -11.73 21.45 -3.29
C ASN A 95 -12.18 21.52 -1.81
N LEU A 96 -11.21 21.46 -0.89
CA LEU A 96 -11.45 21.44 0.55
C LEU A 96 -11.24 22.83 1.23
N ASP A 97 -10.93 23.88 0.46
CA ASP A 97 -10.55 25.18 1.02
C ASP A 97 -11.71 25.84 1.82
N ASP A 98 -12.95 25.67 1.34
CA ASP A 98 -14.14 26.26 1.93
C ASP A 98 -14.85 25.33 2.94
N ASN A 99 -14.33 24.14 3.22
CA ASN A 99 -14.94 23.17 4.10
C ASN A 99 -14.91 23.61 5.58
N THR A 100 -16.05 23.54 6.27
CA THR A 100 -16.25 24.05 7.64
C THR A 100 -16.81 23.03 8.61
N GLY A 101 -17.14 21.81 8.17
CA GLY A 101 -17.81 20.75 8.95
C GLY A 101 -16.91 20.00 9.94
N GLY A 102 -15.69 20.48 10.20
CA GLY A 102 -14.73 19.82 11.07
C GLY A 102 -13.57 19.19 10.28
N THR A 103 -12.90 18.20 10.87
CA THR A 103 -11.75 17.53 10.27
C THR A 103 -11.99 16.03 10.20
N LEU A 104 -11.77 15.44 9.04
CA LEU A 104 -11.64 13.99 8.84
C LEU A 104 -10.17 13.61 9.03
N ASN A 105 -9.88 12.80 10.04
CA ASN A 105 -8.53 12.35 10.38
C ASN A 105 -8.24 11.05 9.66
N VAL A 106 -7.37 11.05 8.66
CA VAL A 106 -7.00 9.88 7.88
C VAL A 106 -5.66 9.35 8.37
N TYR A 107 -5.64 8.08 8.76
CA TYR A 107 -4.46 7.33 9.15
C TYR A 107 -4.07 6.38 8.03
N THR A 108 -2.80 6.45 7.62
CA THR A 108 -2.27 5.72 6.47
C THR A 108 -0.84 5.23 6.76
N CYS A 109 -0.30 4.40 5.87
CA CYS A 109 1.08 3.89 5.95
C CYS A 109 1.74 3.99 4.59
N SER A 110 2.45 5.09 4.33
CA SER A 110 3.05 5.35 3.02
C SER A 110 4.13 4.33 2.62
N GLY A 111 4.35 4.17 1.32
CA GLY A 111 5.24 3.16 0.75
C GLY A 111 4.51 1.90 0.30
N PHE A 112 3.23 2.06 -0.09
CA PHE A 112 2.36 1.00 -0.61
C PHE A 112 1.72 1.44 -1.94
N GLU A 113 2.59 1.69 -2.93
CA GLU A 113 2.18 2.18 -4.25
C GLU A 113 1.21 1.20 -4.96
N PRO A 114 0.20 1.70 -5.64
CA PRO A 114 -0.19 3.10 -5.90
C PRO A 114 -1.21 3.66 -4.89
N TYR A 115 -1.48 2.97 -3.77
CA TYR A 115 -2.54 3.33 -2.84
C TYR A 115 -2.16 4.52 -1.96
N GLU A 116 -0.97 4.48 -1.32
CA GLU A 116 -0.43 5.56 -0.51
C GLU A 116 1.10 5.62 -0.60
N PHE A 117 1.63 6.74 -1.03
CA PHE A 117 3.07 6.97 -1.17
C PHE A 117 3.39 8.46 -1.14
N VAL A 118 4.66 8.80 -0.97
CA VAL A 118 5.10 10.19 -0.81
C VAL A 118 5.56 10.78 -2.13
N VAL A 119 4.99 11.92 -2.51
CA VAL A 119 5.45 12.76 -3.62
C VAL A 119 5.61 14.19 -3.11
N SER A 120 6.80 14.76 -3.24
CA SER A 120 7.08 16.13 -2.81
C SER A 120 6.65 16.43 -1.36
N GLU A 121 6.96 15.52 -0.44
CA GLU A 121 6.65 15.60 1.00
C GLU A 121 5.14 15.43 1.35
N GLU A 122 4.27 15.21 0.38
CA GLU A 122 2.86 14.93 0.60
C GLU A 122 2.56 13.45 0.38
N VAL A 123 1.68 12.87 1.21
CA VAL A 123 1.16 11.52 0.99
C VAL A 123 0.06 11.61 -0.05
N VAL A 124 0.22 10.88 -1.14
CA VAL A 124 -0.72 10.82 -2.28
C VAL A 124 -1.03 9.37 -2.62
N GLY A 125 -2.00 9.14 -3.48
CA GLY A 125 -2.35 7.79 -3.94
C GLY A 125 -3.85 7.61 -4.09
N VAL A 126 -4.24 6.39 -4.46
CA VAL A 126 -5.65 6.00 -4.63
C VAL A 126 -6.45 6.30 -3.37
N ASP A 127 -5.92 5.90 -2.22
CA ASP A 127 -6.61 6.02 -0.94
C ASP A 127 -6.77 7.49 -0.54
N MET A 128 -5.73 8.30 -0.71
CA MET A 128 -5.78 9.73 -0.41
C MET A 128 -6.75 10.48 -1.32
N TYR A 129 -6.76 10.17 -2.61
CA TYR A 129 -7.71 10.75 -3.56
C TYR A 129 -9.16 10.46 -3.17
N LEU A 130 -9.47 9.19 -2.84
CA LEU A 130 -10.83 8.82 -2.42
C LEU A 130 -11.21 9.50 -1.11
N MET A 131 -10.28 9.66 -0.17
CA MET A 131 -10.53 10.35 1.09
C MET A 131 -10.70 11.88 0.90
N GLU A 132 -10.05 12.50 -0.08
CA GLU A 132 -10.33 13.90 -0.46
C GLU A 132 -11.79 14.06 -0.93
N LEU A 133 -12.29 13.16 -1.79
CA LEU A 133 -13.69 13.17 -2.24
C LEU A 133 -14.68 12.91 -1.08
N VAL A 134 -14.33 12.03 -0.15
CA VAL A 134 -15.14 11.78 1.06
C VAL A 134 -15.19 13.03 1.93
N ALA A 135 -14.06 13.68 2.16
CA ALA A 135 -13.98 14.90 2.97
C ALA A 135 -14.79 16.06 2.33
N GLU A 136 -14.72 16.23 1.01
CA GLU A 136 -15.53 17.22 0.27
C GLU A 136 -17.02 16.95 0.47
N LYS A 137 -17.46 15.70 0.30
CA LYS A 137 -18.85 15.29 0.47
C LYS A 137 -19.37 15.53 1.89
N LEU A 138 -18.52 15.39 2.89
CA LEU A 138 -18.83 15.64 4.30
C LEU A 138 -18.69 17.13 4.68
N ASN A 139 -18.26 18.00 3.77
CA ASN A 139 -17.87 19.39 4.05
C ASN A 139 -16.80 19.49 5.16
N MET A 140 -15.90 18.49 5.26
CA MET A 140 -14.83 18.43 6.27
C MET A 140 -13.48 18.73 5.65
N LYS A 141 -12.56 19.28 6.46
CA LYS A 141 -11.14 19.37 6.11
C LYS A 141 -10.52 17.99 6.21
N LEU A 142 -9.42 17.75 5.49
CA LEU A 142 -8.67 16.51 5.56
C LEU A 142 -7.39 16.71 6.37
N SER A 143 -7.09 15.77 7.28
CA SER A 143 -5.82 15.69 8.00
C SER A 143 -5.26 14.29 7.79
N VAL A 144 -4.12 14.17 7.13
CA VAL A 144 -3.46 12.89 6.86
C VAL A 144 -2.31 12.68 7.84
N THR A 145 -2.28 11.52 8.49
CA THR A 145 -1.20 11.09 9.39
C THR A 145 -0.62 9.79 8.89
N ASP A 146 0.66 9.84 8.50
CA ASP A 146 1.44 8.65 8.13
C ASP A 146 1.96 7.96 9.39
N MET A 147 1.72 6.65 9.52
CA MET A 147 2.11 5.87 10.69
C MET A 147 2.33 4.39 10.34
N GLU A 148 2.85 3.60 11.29
CA GLU A 148 3.00 2.16 11.09
C GLU A 148 1.63 1.47 10.89
N PHE A 149 1.54 0.62 9.85
CA PHE A 149 0.31 -0.07 9.45
C PHE A 149 -0.38 -0.82 10.60
N ALA A 150 0.41 -1.56 11.40
CA ALA A 150 -0.12 -2.36 12.51
C ALA A 150 -0.88 -1.52 13.59
N GLY A 151 -0.63 -0.22 13.65
CA GLY A 151 -1.29 0.69 14.59
C GLY A 151 -2.59 1.32 14.08
N ILE A 152 -2.86 1.28 12.78
CA ILE A 152 -3.96 2.06 12.16
C ILE A 152 -5.32 1.66 12.70
N CYS A 153 -5.68 0.37 12.69
CA CYS A 153 -6.98 -0.09 13.16
C CYS A 153 -7.24 0.27 14.62
N GLY A 154 -6.22 0.12 15.49
CA GLY A 154 -6.31 0.50 16.90
C GLY A 154 -6.51 2.01 17.10
N LYS A 155 -5.85 2.83 16.29
CA LYS A 155 -5.99 4.28 16.33
C LYS A 155 -7.39 4.71 15.89
N VAL A 156 -7.87 4.18 14.78
CA VAL A 156 -9.21 4.44 14.23
C VAL A 156 -10.32 4.00 15.19
N ALA A 157 -10.15 2.88 15.89
CA ALA A 157 -11.14 2.36 16.83
C ALA A 157 -11.41 3.31 18.02
N THR A 158 -10.45 4.19 18.36
CA THR A 158 -10.48 5.02 19.57
C THR A 158 -10.66 6.51 19.32
N GLU A 159 -10.65 6.97 18.07
CA GLU A 159 -10.68 8.39 17.73
C GLU A 159 -11.92 8.76 16.89
N ASP A 160 -12.54 9.89 17.21
CA ASP A 160 -13.69 10.42 16.46
C ASP A 160 -13.25 10.98 15.10
N ASN A 161 -14.11 10.84 14.10
CA ASN A 161 -13.86 11.26 12.72
C ASN A 161 -12.55 10.69 12.14
N ALA A 162 -12.12 9.53 12.64
CA ALA A 162 -10.94 8.83 12.20
C ALA A 162 -11.28 7.78 11.15
N VAL A 163 -10.44 7.70 10.12
CA VAL A 163 -10.52 6.73 9.03
C VAL A 163 -9.16 6.11 8.81
N GLY A 164 -9.13 4.78 8.64
CA GLY A 164 -7.96 4.08 8.13
C GLY A 164 -8.07 3.93 6.61
N ALA A 165 -7.08 4.44 5.89
CA ALA A 165 -6.97 4.34 4.44
C ALA A 165 -5.53 3.95 4.09
N ALA A 166 -5.30 2.64 3.89
CA ALA A 166 -3.97 2.04 3.76
C ALA A 166 -4.03 0.65 3.12
N GLY A 167 -4.83 0.46 2.05
CA GLY A 167 -5.01 -0.86 1.45
C GLY A 167 -5.48 -1.92 2.47
N ILE A 168 -6.38 -1.56 3.40
CA ILE A 168 -6.73 -2.41 4.55
C ILE A 168 -7.67 -3.52 4.11
N THR A 169 -7.20 -4.77 4.17
CA THR A 169 -8.04 -5.94 3.90
C THR A 169 -9.17 -6.05 4.91
N ILE A 170 -10.38 -6.22 4.40
CA ILE A 170 -11.59 -6.50 5.18
C ILE A 170 -11.50 -7.94 5.69
N ASN A 171 -11.39 -8.15 6.99
CA ASN A 171 -11.43 -9.48 7.61
C ASN A 171 -12.18 -9.46 8.95
N ASP A 172 -12.49 -10.64 9.46
CA ASP A 172 -13.35 -10.77 10.64
C ASP A 172 -12.66 -10.30 11.92
N GLU A 173 -11.35 -10.51 12.06
CA GLU A 173 -10.58 -10.03 13.21
C GLU A 173 -10.66 -8.49 13.32
N ARG A 174 -10.40 -7.78 12.22
CA ARG A 174 -10.49 -6.31 12.18
C ARG A 174 -11.92 -5.82 12.43
N LYS A 175 -12.93 -6.54 11.90
CA LYS A 175 -14.36 -6.24 12.15
C LYS A 175 -14.77 -6.37 13.62
N GLU A 176 -13.99 -6.95 14.49
CA GLU A 176 -14.29 -6.96 15.92
C GLU A 176 -14.25 -5.55 16.51
N THR A 177 -13.34 -4.69 16.05
CA THR A 177 -13.07 -3.37 16.63
C THR A 177 -13.46 -2.19 15.76
N ILE A 178 -13.52 -2.38 14.44
CA ILE A 178 -13.82 -1.35 13.44
C ILE A 178 -14.91 -1.82 12.49
N ASP A 179 -15.57 -0.86 11.82
CA ASP A 179 -16.44 -1.11 10.68
C ASP A 179 -15.73 -0.72 9.38
N PHE A 180 -16.15 -1.28 8.26
CA PHE A 180 -15.57 -1.03 6.95
C PHE A 180 -16.58 -0.41 5.98
N SER A 181 -16.08 0.36 5.02
CA SER A 181 -16.81 0.70 3.80
C SER A 181 -17.09 -0.56 2.96
N ASN A 182 -17.83 -0.42 1.88
CA ASN A 182 -17.82 -1.39 0.80
C ASN A 182 -16.38 -1.56 0.27
N PRO A 183 -16.04 -2.71 -0.31
CA PRO A 183 -14.74 -2.90 -0.92
C PRO A 183 -14.56 -1.96 -2.13
N TYR A 184 -13.35 -1.40 -2.26
CA TYR A 184 -12.99 -0.54 -3.39
C TYR A 184 -11.93 -1.16 -4.32
N TYR A 185 -11.23 -2.19 -3.87
CA TYR A 185 -10.24 -2.93 -4.64
C TYR A 185 -10.17 -4.39 -4.20
N SER A 186 -9.77 -5.28 -5.14
CA SER A 186 -9.48 -6.69 -4.84
C SER A 186 -8.04 -6.99 -5.19
N SER A 187 -7.33 -7.67 -4.29
CA SER A 187 -5.92 -8.02 -4.41
C SER A 187 -5.68 -9.49 -4.10
N VAL A 188 -4.49 -9.97 -4.41
CA VAL A 188 -3.95 -11.26 -3.97
C VAL A 188 -2.51 -11.07 -3.50
N GLN A 189 -2.02 -11.96 -2.65
CA GLN A 189 -0.64 -11.90 -2.20
C GLN A 189 0.32 -12.41 -3.28
N TYR A 190 1.47 -11.75 -3.38
CA TYR A 190 2.55 -12.04 -4.33
C TYR A 190 3.83 -12.40 -3.59
N ILE A 191 4.66 -13.21 -4.23
CA ILE A 191 6.06 -13.42 -3.82
C ILE A 191 6.95 -12.58 -4.73
N ILE A 192 7.82 -11.77 -4.13
CA ILE A 192 8.95 -11.16 -4.82
C ILE A 192 10.15 -12.09 -4.66
N SER A 193 10.73 -12.52 -5.77
CA SER A 193 11.89 -13.40 -5.84
C SER A 193 12.85 -12.95 -6.93
N LYS A 194 14.02 -13.58 -7.02
CA LYS A 194 14.88 -13.42 -8.19
C LYS A 194 14.19 -14.00 -9.42
N ASP A 195 14.38 -13.36 -10.58
CA ASP A 195 13.76 -13.77 -11.86
C ASP A 195 14.06 -15.24 -12.20
N SER A 196 15.24 -15.72 -11.87
CA SER A 196 15.63 -17.14 -12.08
C SER A 196 14.78 -18.14 -11.27
N GLU A 197 14.08 -17.71 -10.23
CA GLU A 197 13.30 -18.58 -9.34
C GLU A 197 11.80 -18.50 -9.62
N ALA A 198 11.26 -17.28 -9.81
CA ALA A 198 9.87 -16.98 -10.20
C ALA A 198 8.79 -17.80 -9.42
N LEU A 199 8.87 -17.78 -8.09
CA LEU A 199 8.07 -18.64 -7.20
C LEU A 199 6.59 -18.22 -7.17
N THR A 200 5.69 -19.19 -7.10
CA THR A 200 4.23 -18.98 -7.11
C THR A 200 3.47 -19.76 -6.03
N SER A 201 4.16 -20.41 -5.09
CA SER A 201 3.49 -21.13 -4.01
C SER A 201 4.20 -20.96 -2.67
N LEU A 202 3.43 -21.04 -1.57
CA LEU A 202 4.00 -20.96 -0.21
C LEU A 202 4.98 -22.10 0.08
N GLU A 203 4.74 -23.31 -0.44
CA GLU A 203 5.63 -24.47 -0.24
C GLU A 203 7.04 -24.19 -0.76
N SER A 204 7.16 -23.37 -1.79
CA SER A 204 8.47 -23.01 -2.37
C SER A 204 9.33 -22.15 -1.43
N LEU A 205 8.75 -21.63 -0.35
CA LEU A 205 9.43 -20.82 0.66
C LEU A 205 10.03 -21.66 1.81
N ALA A 206 9.98 -23.01 1.72
CA ALA A 206 10.52 -23.92 2.72
C ALA A 206 12.02 -23.67 3.01
N GLY A 207 12.38 -23.52 4.29
CA GLY A 207 13.75 -23.26 4.72
C GLY A 207 14.29 -21.87 4.39
N LYS A 208 13.44 -20.91 4.08
CA LYS A 208 13.79 -19.56 3.62
C LYS A 208 13.42 -18.48 4.63
N LYS A 209 14.12 -17.34 4.54
CA LYS A 209 13.77 -16.13 5.29
C LYS A 209 12.83 -15.28 4.46
N ILE A 210 11.62 -15.09 4.96
CA ILE A 210 10.50 -14.44 4.29
C ILE A 210 10.24 -13.09 4.94
N GLY A 211 10.47 -12.00 4.21
CA GLY A 211 10.13 -10.65 4.67
C GLY A 211 8.66 -10.35 4.44
N VAL A 212 8.03 -9.75 5.44
CA VAL A 212 6.64 -9.31 5.39
C VAL A 212 6.51 -7.94 6.02
N GLN A 213 5.47 -7.19 5.67
CA GLN A 213 5.12 -5.97 6.42
C GLN A 213 4.30 -6.36 7.65
N LYS A 214 4.68 -5.82 8.80
CA LYS A 214 4.05 -6.12 10.10
C LYS A 214 2.55 -5.78 10.12
N GLY A 215 1.74 -6.73 10.61
CA GLY A 215 0.29 -6.55 10.82
C GLY A 215 -0.55 -6.64 9.56
N THR A 216 0.03 -7.01 8.41
CA THR A 216 -0.70 -7.26 7.16
C THR A 216 -1.25 -8.68 7.10
N THR A 217 -2.20 -8.91 6.19
CA THR A 217 -2.71 -10.26 5.89
C THR A 217 -1.63 -11.17 5.29
N GLY A 218 -0.69 -10.61 4.52
CA GLY A 218 0.49 -11.33 4.05
C GLY A 218 1.36 -11.84 5.20
N ALA A 219 1.54 -11.03 6.28
CA ALA A 219 2.25 -11.48 7.48
C ALA A 219 1.49 -12.61 8.19
N LEU A 220 0.18 -12.45 8.41
CA LEU A 220 -0.66 -13.47 9.05
C LEU A 220 -0.65 -14.79 8.25
N MET A 221 -0.72 -14.73 6.93
CA MET A 221 -0.65 -15.90 6.05
C MET A 221 0.67 -16.66 6.18
N VAL A 222 1.80 -15.94 6.19
CA VAL A 222 3.13 -16.54 6.35
C VAL A 222 3.30 -17.12 7.77
N GLU A 223 2.83 -16.41 8.79
CA GLU A 223 2.84 -16.87 10.18
C GLU A 223 2.06 -18.19 10.33
N GLU A 224 0.84 -18.25 9.81
CA GLU A 224 0.01 -19.46 9.83
C GLU A 224 0.65 -20.62 9.06
N ALA A 225 1.21 -20.33 7.87
CA ALA A 225 1.91 -21.35 7.08
C ALA A 225 3.08 -21.97 7.84
N ILE A 226 3.82 -21.19 8.63
CA ILE A 226 4.93 -21.67 9.47
C ILE A 226 4.44 -22.39 10.72
N ALA A 227 3.40 -21.87 11.38
CA ALA A 227 2.92 -22.41 12.65
C ALA A 227 2.21 -23.75 12.49
N SER A 228 1.37 -23.89 11.49
CA SER A 228 0.48 -25.05 11.33
C SER A 228 0.30 -25.54 9.88
N GLY A 229 0.70 -24.73 8.89
CA GLY A 229 0.50 -24.98 7.46
C GLY A 229 1.67 -25.66 6.76
N VAL A 230 1.80 -25.35 5.47
CA VAL A 230 2.75 -25.99 4.52
C VAL A 230 4.22 -25.71 4.80
N LEU A 231 4.54 -24.71 5.60
CA LEU A 231 5.92 -24.35 5.99
C LEU A 231 6.30 -24.89 7.38
N LYS A 232 5.41 -25.60 8.05
CA LYS A 232 5.69 -26.18 9.37
C LYS A 232 6.87 -27.15 9.30
N ASP A 233 7.78 -27.02 10.26
CA ASP A 233 8.96 -27.88 10.40
C ASP A 233 9.92 -27.87 9.18
N THR A 234 9.77 -26.90 8.26
CA THR A 234 10.65 -26.75 7.09
C THR A 234 11.90 -25.91 7.34
N GLY A 235 11.96 -25.22 8.49
CA GLY A 235 13.00 -24.25 8.78
C GLY A 235 12.78 -22.87 8.12
N ALA A 236 11.57 -22.59 7.61
CA ALA A 236 11.20 -21.25 7.15
C ALA A 236 11.10 -20.27 8.32
N GLU A 237 11.59 -19.05 8.11
CA GLU A 237 11.60 -17.98 9.11
C GLU A 237 10.87 -16.74 8.54
N MET A 238 9.94 -16.16 9.29
CA MET A 238 9.33 -14.88 8.98
C MET A 238 10.13 -13.74 9.60
N VAL A 239 10.34 -12.65 8.84
CA VAL A 239 10.99 -11.43 9.32
C VAL A 239 10.09 -10.23 9.02
N GLU A 240 9.63 -9.57 10.07
CA GLU A 240 8.74 -8.41 9.95
C GLU A 240 9.51 -7.11 9.70
N TYR A 241 8.96 -6.26 8.84
CA TYR A 241 9.45 -4.93 8.52
C TYR A 241 8.33 -3.88 8.65
N ALA A 242 8.71 -2.62 8.81
CA ALA A 242 7.77 -1.51 8.90
C ALA A 242 6.96 -1.32 7.60
N THR A 243 7.62 -1.49 6.45
CA THR A 243 7.00 -1.40 5.11
C THR A 243 7.51 -2.50 4.17
N GLY A 244 6.75 -2.80 3.12
CA GLY A 244 7.17 -3.71 2.05
C GLY A 244 8.43 -3.24 1.33
N ALA A 245 8.60 -1.94 1.15
CA ALA A 245 9.80 -1.34 0.55
C ALA A 245 11.06 -1.64 1.38
N VAL A 246 10.98 -1.56 2.71
CA VAL A 246 12.10 -1.91 3.61
C VAL A 246 12.42 -3.40 3.52
N ALA A 247 11.40 -4.27 3.48
CA ALA A 247 11.58 -5.71 3.27
C ALA A 247 12.28 -6.00 1.93
N TYR A 248 11.88 -5.31 0.85
CA TYR A 248 12.49 -5.45 -0.46
C TYR A 248 13.97 -5.03 -0.48
N VAL A 249 14.32 -3.93 0.18
CA VAL A 249 15.73 -3.52 0.36
C VAL A 249 16.52 -4.57 1.15
N ALA A 250 15.92 -5.16 2.18
CA ALA A 250 16.55 -6.24 2.95
C ALA A 250 16.80 -7.48 2.07
N MET A 251 15.86 -7.83 1.18
CA MET A 251 16.01 -8.91 0.21
C MET A 251 17.16 -8.62 -0.78
N LYS A 252 17.19 -7.44 -1.37
CA LYS A 252 18.29 -7.04 -2.28
C LYS A 252 19.67 -7.09 -1.62
N SER A 253 19.73 -6.82 -0.31
CA SER A 253 20.98 -6.89 0.46
C SER A 253 21.33 -8.31 0.98
N GLY A 254 20.51 -9.31 0.66
CA GLY A 254 20.75 -10.72 1.05
C GLY A 254 20.47 -11.03 2.52
N LYS A 255 19.74 -10.16 3.24
CA LYS A 255 19.33 -10.40 4.64
C LYS A 255 18.17 -11.36 4.75
N ILE A 256 17.31 -11.38 3.76
CA ILE A 256 16.17 -12.29 3.57
C ILE A 256 16.17 -12.81 2.13
N ASP A 257 15.45 -13.89 1.88
CA ASP A 257 15.40 -14.55 0.58
C ASP A 257 14.28 -14.01 -0.31
N TYR A 258 13.09 -13.78 0.26
CA TYR A 258 11.85 -13.42 -0.45
C TYR A 258 11.06 -12.36 0.31
N VAL A 259 10.15 -11.69 -0.41
CA VAL A 259 9.13 -10.81 0.20
C VAL A 259 7.76 -11.31 -0.20
N VAL A 260 6.84 -11.36 0.77
CA VAL A 260 5.40 -11.58 0.55
C VAL A 260 4.68 -10.26 0.78
N ILE A 261 3.94 -9.79 -0.23
CA ILE A 261 3.23 -8.51 -0.24
C ILE A 261 2.16 -8.54 -1.35
N ASP A 262 1.21 -7.64 -1.28
CA ASP A 262 0.11 -7.49 -2.23
C ASP A 262 0.55 -7.17 -3.66
N GLU A 263 -0.34 -7.46 -4.62
CA GLU A 263 -0.10 -7.43 -6.07
C GLU A 263 0.53 -6.14 -6.58
N LEU A 264 -0.17 -4.99 -6.44
CA LEU A 264 0.29 -3.73 -7.06
C LEU A 264 1.56 -3.20 -6.38
N PRO A 265 1.69 -3.19 -5.05
CA PRO A 265 2.95 -2.86 -4.39
C PRO A 265 4.09 -3.78 -4.78
N ALA A 266 3.87 -5.10 -4.90
CA ALA A 266 4.89 -6.02 -5.37
C ALA A 266 5.38 -5.66 -6.77
N LYS A 267 4.46 -5.36 -7.69
CA LYS A 267 4.78 -4.95 -9.06
C LYS A 267 5.50 -3.60 -9.10
N ALA A 268 5.10 -2.65 -8.26
CA ALA A 268 5.76 -1.34 -8.15
C ALA A 268 7.22 -1.50 -7.68
N LEU A 269 7.46 -2.30 -6.63
CA LEU A 269 8.79 -2.53 -6.07
C LEU A 269 9.76 -3.17 -7.07
N VAL A 270 9.31 -4.04 -7.97
CA VAL A 270 10.18 -4.69 -8.97
C VAL A 270 10.26 -3.92 -10.29
N LYS A 271 9.47 -2.86 -10.49
CA LYS A 271 9.51 -2.04 -11.70
C LYS A 271 10.88 -1.33 -11.79
N GLY A 272 11.57 -1.51 -12.91
CA GLY A 272 12.86 -0.84 -13.15
C GLY A 272 14.10 -1.59 -12.64
N ASN A 273 13.98 -2.87 -12.26
CA ASN A 273 15.12 -3.74 -11.94
C ASN A 273 15.58 -4.57 -13.16
#